data_2dd16e57cd1b1a14ce9348f14cf5aeac
#
_entry.id   2dd16e57cd1b1a14ce9348f14cf5aeac
#
_cell.length_a   1.000
_cell.length_b   1.000
_cell.length_c   1.000
_cell.angle_alpha   90.00
_cell.angle_beta   90.00
_cell.angle_gamma   90.00
#
_symmetry.space_group_name_H-M   'P 1'
#
loop_
_entity.id
_entity.type
_entity.pdbx_description
1 polymer ?
#
loop_
_entity_poly.entity_id
_entity_poly.type
_entity_poly.pdbx_seq_one_letter_code
_entity_poly.pdbx_strand_id
1 'polypeptide(L)'
;MTIIYSLIPYKTPWCLLSFYHGIILLAGVGAACLFRFKSIIFRFALGGLLLVGTWHLAWQSDAANNEYKADSRNPYVYGHTGSDIFDIADRVKEMAEAHGDGRDTPIQIFCPHDDYWPLPWYLRGYLVEYTNTVADETKSAPIILIQPPLEEALMRKLFELPPPGQKELYMHLFDENGREIKMELRPEVEIRGFVSKSLWDRHERAKAEEKPAAK
;
A
#
# COMPACT_ATOMS: atom_id res chain seq x y z
N MET A 1 -21.94 16.66 22.53
CA MET A 1 -20.95 16.22 21.54
C MET A 1 -21.23 14.80 21.06
N THR A 2 -21.33 13.78 21.92
CA THR A 2 -21.57 12.37 21.50
C THR A 2 -22.76 12.19 20.58
N ILE A 3 -23.94 12.78 20.91
CA ILE A 3 -25.14 12.70 20.10
C ILE A 3 -24.93 13.32 18.71
N ILE A 4 -24.29 14.50 18.65
CA ILE A 4 -24.01 15.21 17.39
C ILE A 4 -23.11 14.36 16.50
N TYR A 5 -22.00 13.83 17.05
CA TYR A 5 -21.10 12.96 16.29
C TYR A 5 -21.76 11.62 15.90
N SER A 6 -22.73 11.13 16.67
CA SER A 6 -23.46 9.91 16.29
C SER A 6 -24.36 10.10 15.08
N LEU A 7 -24.82 11.32 14.81
CA LEU A 7 -25.69 11.66 13.67
C LEU A 7 -24.93 11.92 12.37
N ILE A 8 -23.62 12.15 12.43
CA ILE A 8 -22.81 12.38 11.21
C ILE A 8 -22.59 11.04 10.51
N PRO A 9 -22.98 10.87 9.23
CA PRO A 9 -22.86 9.59 8.52
C PRO A 9 -21.42 9.20 8.24
N TYR A 10 -20.53 10.18 8.00
CA TYR A 10 -19.11 9.96 7.73
C TYR A 10 -18.29 10.24 8.99
N LYS A 11 -17.62 9.22 9.51
CA LYS A 11 -16.86 9.29 10.77
C LYS A 11 -15.49 8.66 10.59
N THR A 12 -14.49 9.35 11.11
CA THR A 12 -13.15 8.79 11.27
C THR A 12 -12.87 8.60 12.78
N PRO A 13 -12.15 7.55 13.19
CA PRO A 13 -11.90 7.26 14.60
C PRO A 13 -11.27 8.41 15.39
N TRP A 14 -10.41 9.20 14.76
CA TRP A 14 -9.75 10.35 15.40
C TRP A 14 -10.70 11.50 15.73
N CYS A 15 -11.88 11.59 15.10
CA CYS A 15 -12.89 12.57 15.47
C CYS A 15 -13.44 12.36 16.90
N LEU A 16 -13.31 11.12 17.43
CA LEU A 16 -13.69 10.79 18.79
C LEU A 16 -12.74 11.37 19.85
N LEU A 17 -11.48 11.62 19.51
CA LEU A 17 -10.42 11.94 20.50
C LEU A 17 -10.73 13.16 21.34
N SER A 18 -11.37 14.19 20.79
CA SER A 18 -11.65 15.45 21.49
C SER A 18 -12.59 15.28 22.69
N PHE A 19 -13.64 14.48 22.57
CA PHE A 19 -14.57 14.25 23.68
C PHE A 19 -14.28 12.94 24.43
N TYR A 20 -13.62 11.98 23.80
CA TYR A 20 -13.17 10.74 24.45
C TYR A 20 -12.14 11.03 25.54
N HIS A 21 -11.30 12.04 25.37
CA HIS A 21 -10.38 12.51 26.39
C HIS A 21 -11.10 12.87 27.70
N GLY A 22 -12.22 13.60 27.63
CA GLY A 22 -13.05 13.92 28.80
C GLY A 22 -13.60 12.67 29.49
N ILE A 23 -14.03 11.67 28.72
CA ILE A 23 -14.51 10.39 29.26
C ILE A 23 -13.39 9.65 30.00
N ILE A 24 -12.17 9.62 29.43
CA ILE A 24 -11.01 9.01 30.09
C ILE A 24 -10.68 9.67 31.44
N LEU A 25 -10.69 11.00 31.49
CA LEU A 25 -10.45 11.72 32.72
C LEU A 25 -11.51 11.40 33.78
N LEU A 26 -12.79 11.38 33.44
CA LEU A 26 -13.88 10.99 34.31
C LEU A 26 -13.75 9.55 34.80
N ALA A 27 -13.38 8.62 33.89
CA ALA A 27 -13.13 7.23 34.25
C ALA A 27 -11.97 7.10 35.27
N GLY A 28 -10.90 7.88 35.10
CA GLY A 28 -9.77 7.92 36.02
C GLY A 28 -10.19 8.42 37.44
N VAL A 29 -10.97 9.50 37.47
CA VAL A 29 -11.54 10.02 38.75
C VAL A 29 -12.47 8.99 39.38
N GLY A 30 -13.34 8.35 38.57
CA GLY A 30 -14.23 7.28 39.03
C GLY A 30 -13.47 6.10 39.64
N ALA A 31 -12.43 5.62 38.97
CA ALA A 31 -11.56 4.55 39.47
C ALA A 31 -10.91 4.96 40.83
N ALA A 32 -10.35 6.17 40.91
CA ALA A 32 -9.75 6.68 42.12
C ALA A 32 -10.74 6.76 43.29
N CYS A 33 -11.99 7.18 43.02
CA CYS A 33 -13.07 7.18 44.02
C CYS A 33 -13.43 5.76 44.48
N LEU A 34 -13.51 4.80 43.53
CA LEU A 34 -13.84 3.41 43.84
C LEU A 34 -12.73 2.75 44.68
N PHE A 35 -11.47 3.08 44.50
CA PHE A 35 -10.36 2.58 45.33
C PHE A 35 -10.42 3.10 46.79
N ARG A 36 -11.26 4.11 47.13
CA ARG A 36 -11.48 4.59 48.50
C ARG A 36 -12.45 3.72 49.28
N PHE A 37 -13.14 2.77 48.65
CA PHE A 37 -13.99 1.83 49.41
C PHE A 37 -13.17 1.04 50.43
N LYS A 38 -13.75 0.79 51.62
CA LYS A 38 -13.05 0.16 52.74
C LYS A 38 -12.77 -1.35 52.50
N SER A 39 -13.56 -2.02 51.64
CA SER A 39 -13.42 -3.42 51.38
C SER A 39 -12.13 -3.72 50.58
N ILE A 40 -11.25 -4.50 51.18
CA ILE A 40 -9.99 -4.90 50.56
C ILE A 40 -10.26 -5.83 49.32
N ILE A 41 -11.25 -6.71 49.41
CA ILE A 41 -11.66 -7.62 48.35
C ILE A 41 -12.12 -6.81 47.15
N PHE A 42 -12.92 -5.77 47.35
CA PHE A 42 -13.39 -4.89 46.30
C PHE A 42 -12.21 -4.19 45.56
N ARG A 43 -11.22 -3.71 46.33
CA ARG A 43 -10.03 -3.05 45.74
C ARG A 43 -9.22 -4.02 44.90
N PHE A 44 -9.04 -5.27 45.37
CA PHE A 44 -8.33 -6.29 44.55
C PHE A 44 -9.11 -6.67 43.32
N ALA A 45 -10.43 -6.84 43.39
CA ALA A 45 -11.28 -7.10 42.24
C ALA A 45 -11.24 -5.96 41.22
N LEU A 46 -11.31 -4.70 41.66
CA LEU A 46 -11.21 -3.51 40.84
C LEU A 46 -9.81 -3.44 40.18
N GLY A 47 -8.75 -3.67 40.93
CA GLY A 47 -7.37 -3.70 40.43
C GLY A 47 -7.18 -4.76 39.38
N GLY A 48 -7.69 -5.98 39.62
CA GLY A 48 -7.66 -7.09 38.64
C GLY A 48 -8.42 -6.74 37.36
N LEU A 49 -9.61 -6.16 37.49
CA LEU A 49 -10.39 -5.71 36.33
C LEU A 49 -9.64 -4.66 35.47
N LEU A 50 -9.03 -3.67 36.15
CA LEU A 50 -8.23 -2.65 35.42
C LEU A 50 -7.01 -3.23 34.76
N LEU A 51 -6.32 -4.19 35.41
CA LEU A 51 -5.17 -4.88 34.80
C LEU A 51 -5.56 -5.69 33.55
N VAL A 52 -6.64 -6.46 33.64
CA VAL A 52 -7.16 -7.23 32.50
C VAL A 52 -7.61 -6.30 31.37
N GLY A 53 -8.30 -5.20 31.71
CA GLY A 53 -8.72 -4.19 30.73
C GLY A 53 -7.51 -3.53 30.04
N THR A 54 -6.49 -3.16 30.81
CA THR A 54 -5.26 -2.57 30.26
C THR A 54 -4.53 -3.55 29.35
N TRP A 55 -4.40 -4.81 29.77
CA TRP A 55 -3.82 -5.86 28.95
C TRP A 55 -4.58 -6.05 27.64
N HIS A 56 -5.90 -6.12 27.68
CA HIS A 56 -6.74 -6.27 26.51
C HIS A 56 -6.59 -5.08 25.54
N LEU A 57 -6.58 -3.84 26.05
CA LEU A 57 -6.38 -2.65 25.23
C LEU A 57 -4.98 -2.59 24.64
N ALA A 58 -3.96 -2.97 25.39
CA ALA A 58 -2.58 -3.06 24.88
C ALA A 58 -2.47 -4.08 23.74
N TRP A 59 -3.08 -5.26 23.90
CA TRP A 59 -3.12 -6.26 22.85
C TRP A 59 -3.87 -5.79 21.60
N GLN A 60 -5.04 -5.16 21.75
CA GLN A 60 -5.77 -4.59 20.61
C GLN A 60 -4.97 -3.48 19.91
N SER A 61 -4.29 -2.64 20.69
CA SER A 61 -3.44 -1.57 20.14
C SER A 61 -2.26 -2.16 19.35
N ASP A 62 -1.62 -3.21 19.86
CA ASP A 62 -0.54 -3.88 19.17
C ASP A 62 -1.02 -4.52 17.87
N ALA A 63 -2.13 -5.26 17.90
CA ALA A 63 -2.73 -5.85 16.71
C ALA A 63 -3.09 -4.79 15.65
N ALA A 64 -3.73 -3.69 16.05
CA ALA A 64 -4.12 -2.62 15.14
C ALA A 64 -2.91 -1.92 14.49
N ASN A 65 -1.80 -1.77 15.22
CA ASN A 65 -0.62 -1.05 14.73
C ASN A 65 0.40 -1.93 13.99
N ASN A 66 0.40 -3.24 14.23
CA ASN A 66 1.39 -4.15 13.65
C ASN A 66 0.76 -5.15 12.67
N GLU A 67 -0.21 -5.93 13.12
CA GLU A 67 -0.84 -6.98 12.31
C GLU A 67 -1.79 -6.38 11.26
N TYR A 68 -2.66 -5.45 11.67
CA TYR A 68 -3.68 -4.85 10.80
C TYR A 68 -3.34 -3.43 10.34
N LYS A 69 -2.05 -3.06 10.33
CA LYS A 69 -1.59 -1.69 10.02
C LYS A 69 -1.98 -1.17 8.63
N ALA A 70 -2.19 -2.07 7.67
CA ALA A 70 -2.60 -1.74 6.30
C ALA A 70 -3.90 -2.47 5.86
N ASP A 71 -4.57 -3.17 6.78
CA ASP A 71 -5.79 -3.92 6.50
C ASP A 71 -7.01 -2.98 6.53
N SER A 72 -7.81 -2.99 5.45
CA SER A 72 -9.03 -2.16 5.33
C SER A 72 -10.09 -2.46 6.38
N ARG A 73 -10.04 -3.64 7.02
CA ARG A 73 -10.91 -4.00 8.15
C ARG A 73 -10.57 -3.24 9.44
N ASN A 74 -9.36 -2.69 9.54
CA ASN A 74 -8.98 -1.84 10.65
C ASN A 74 -9.57 -0.44 10.46
N PRO A 75 -10.48 0.04 11.34
CA PRO A 75 -11.14 1.34 11.16
C PRO A 75 -10.18 2.54 11.22
N TYR A 76 -8.94 2.34 11.65
CA TYR A 76 -7.90 3.37 11.63
C TYR A 76 -7.15 3.43 10.29
N VAL A 77 -7.31 2.43 9.42
CA VAL A 77 -6.74 2.43 8.07
C VAL A 77 -7.68 3.17 7.14
N TYR A 78 -7.30 4.39 6.80
CA TYR A 78 -8.07 5.24 5.88
C TYR A 78 -7.11 5.87 4.87
N GLY A 79 -7.13 5.38 3.63
CA GLY A 79 -6.24 5.85 2.57
C GLY A 79 -4.75 5.65 2.86
N HIS A 80 -4.42 4.76 3.79
CA HIS A 80 -3.04 4.41 4.11
C HIS A 80 -2.41 3.64 2.96
N THR A 81 -1.11 3.87 2.78
CA THR A 81 -0.28 3.11 1.85
C THR A 81 -0.32 1.62 2.19
N GLY A 82 -0.59 0.78 1.20
CA GLY A 82 -0.48 -0.67 1.34
C GLY A 82 0.97 -1.13 1.53
N SER A 83 1.17 -2.35 2.03
CA SER A 83 2.50 -2.94 2.15
C SER A 83 3.14 -3.24 0.79
N ASP A 84 2.32 -3.50 -0.23
CA ASP A 84 2.76 -3.88 -1.57
C ASP A 84 3.59 -2.79 -2.26
N ILE A 85 3.49 -1.54 -1.79
CA ILE A 85 4.29 -0.42 -2.34
C ILE A 85 5.80 -0.67 -2.24
N PHE A 86 6.24 -1.40 -1.22
CA PHE A 86 7.66 -1.75 -1.07
C PHE A 86 8.09 -2.74 -2.15
N ASP A 87 7.29 -3.77 -2.39
CA ASP A 87 7.54 -4.76 -3.43
C ASP A 87 7.46 -4.14 -4.83
N ILE A 88 6.51 -3.23 -5.06
CA ILE A 88 6.40 -2.45 -6.29
C ILE A 88 7.66 -1.62 -6.52
N ALA A 89 8.09 -0.87 -5.51
CA ALA A 89 9.26 0.00 -5.62
C ALA A 89 10.56 -0.80 -5.82
N ASP A 90 10.73 -1.90 -5.10
CA ASP A 90 11.90 -2.77 -5.21
C ASP A 90 11.94 -3.45 -6.58
N ARG A 91 10.79 -3.92 -7.08
CA ARG A 91 10.73 -4.55 -8.40
C ARG A 91 11.03 -3.57 -9.55
N VAL A 92 10.51 -2.34 -9.46
CA VAL A 92 10.83 -1.27 -10.42
C VAL A 92 12.34 -0.95 -10.38
N LYS A 93 12.93 -0.88 -9.20
CA LYS A 93 14.37 -0.65 -9.00
C LYS A 93 15.21 -1.76 -9.64
N GLU A 94 14.90 -3.03 -9.38
CA GLU A 94 15.57 -4.18 -9.98
C GLU A 94 15.57 -4.10 -11.52
N MET A 95 14.43 -3.78 -12.11
CA MET A 95 14.30 -3.64 -13.56
C MET A 95 15.08 -2.44 -14.10
N ALA A 96 15.04 -1.31 -13.41
CA ALA A 96 15.78 -0.12 -13.81
C ALA A 96 17.31 -0.37 -13.77
N GLU A 97 17.80 -1.06 -12.75
CA GLU A 97 19.21 -1.47 -12.66
C GLU A 97 19.61 -2.41 -13.82
N ALA A 98 18.74 -3.37 -14.17
CA ALA A 98 18.96 -4.27 -15.29
C ALA A 98 18.90 -3.59 -16.66
N HIS A 99 18.23 -2.44 -16.78
CA HIS A 99 18.19 -1.65 -18.01
C HIS A 99 19.55 -1.08 -18.38
N GLY A 100 20.36 -0.76 -17.38
CA GLY A 100 21.71 -0.18 -17.59
C GLY A 100 21.73 1.33 -17.46
N ASP A 101 20.62 2.02 -17.65
CA ASP A 101 20.49 3.48 -17.43
C ASP A 101 20.15 3.82 -15.96
N GLY A 102 19.92 2.80 -15.14
CA GLY A 102 19.64 2.98 -13.72
C GLY A 102 18.45 3.90 -13.48
N ARG A 103 18.68 5.02 -12.81
CA ARG A 103 17.60 5.98 -12.47
C ARG A 103 17.04 6.74 -13.66
N ASP A 104 17.76 6.78 -14.78
CA ASP A 104 17.32 7.44 -16.02
C ASP A 104 16.51 6.49 -16.91
N THR A 105 16.26 5.25 -16.46
CA THR A 105 15.35 4.33 -17.15
C THR A 105 13.94 4.93 -17.22
N PRO A 106 13.35 5.07 -18.43
CA PRO A 106 12.00 5.62 -18.55
C PRO A 106 10.97 4.71 -17.89
N ILE A 107 10.09 5.29 -17.08
CA ILE A 107 8.98 4.62 -16.43
C ILE A 107 7.72 5.40 -16.76
N GLN A 108 6.67 4.73 -17.22
CA GLN A 108 5.36 5.36 -17.42
C GLN A 108 4.35 4.83 -16.42
N ILE A 109 3.56 5.74 -15.83
CA ILE A 109 2.54 5.40 -14.85
C ILE A 109 1.21 6.00 -15.30
N PHE A 110 0.24 5.11 -15.54
CA PHE A 110 -1.09 5.45 -16.03
C PHE A 110 -2.13 5.25 -14.92
N CYS A 111 -2.61 6.35 -14.35
CA CYS A 111 -3.62 6.31 -13.29
C CYS A 111 -4.74 7.31 -13.59
N PRO A 112 -6.01 6.85 -13.74
CA PRO A 112 -7.12 7.76 -13.94
C PRO A 112 -7.23 8.74 -12.76
N HIS A 113 -7.66 9.96 -13.06
CA HIS A 113 -7.84 11.03 -12.06
C HIS A 113 -6.57 11.38 -11.26
N ASP A 114 -5.38 11.08 -11.81
CA ASP A 114 -4.08 11.31 -11.17
C ASP A 114 -3.94 10.56 -9.83
N ASP A 115 -4.62 9.40 -9.70
CA ASP A 115 -4.70 8.61 -8.47
C ASP A 115 -3.50 7.66 -8.30
N TYR A 116 -2.28 8.17 -8.47
CA TYR A 116 -1.02 7.44 -8.40
C TYR A 116 -0.31 7.52 -7.04
N TRP A 117 -0.88 8.22 -6.05
CA TRP A 117 -0.26 8.30 -4.72
C TRP A 117 -0.25 6.92 -4.05
N PRO A 118 0.89 6.45 -3.45
CA PRO A 118 2.09 7.22 -3.06
C PRO A 118 3.32 7.04 -3.98
N LEU A 119 3.18 6.53 -5.20
CA LEU A 119 4.30 6.23 -6.11
C LEU A 119 5.31 7.37 -6.27
N PRO A 120 4.92 8.68 -6.36
CA PRO A 120 5.89 9.76 -6.51
C PRO A 120 6.90 9.85 -5.35
N TRP A 121 6.51 9.43 -4.15
CA TRP A 121 7.42 9.39 -3.01
C TRP A 121 8.43 8.25 -3.12
N TYR A 122 7.98 7.07 -3.49
CA TYR A 122 8.81 5.87 -3.55
C TYR A 122 9.70 5.83 -4.79
N LEU A 123 9.24 6.38 -5.90
CA LEU A 123 9.96 6.45 -7.16
C LEU A 123 10.65 7.80 -7.40
N ARG A 124 10.78 8.64 -6.36
CA ARG A 124 11.53 9.90 -6.44
C ARG A 124 12.98 9.62 -6.85
N GLY A 125 13.46 10.32 -7.84
CA GLY A 125 14.82 10.14 -8.37
C GLY A 125 14.93 9.14 -9.52
N TYR A 126 13.79 8.60 -9.99
CA TYR A 126 13.68 7.91 -11.27
C TYR A 126 13.05 8.83 -12.32
N LEU A 127 13.29 8.53 -13.59
CA LEU A 127 12.66 9.23 -14.72
C LEU A 127 11.24 8.68 -14.93
N VAL A 128 10.26 9.27 -14.25
CA VAL A 128 8.87 8.80 -14.25
C VAL A 128 7.95 9.82 -14.91
N GLU A 129 7.19 9.36 -15.89
CA GLU A 129 6.10 10.10 -16.52
C GLU A 129 4.76 9.63 -15.91
N TYR A 130 4.02 10.56 -15.29
CA TYR A 130 2.70 10.32 -14.71
C TYR A 130 1.63 10.87 -15.64
N THR A 131 0.67 10.03 -16.04
CA THR A 131 -0.42 10.44 -16.93
C THR A 131 -1.74 9.78 -16.51
N ASN A 132 -2.84 10.43 -16.86
CA ASN A 132 -4.19 9.93 -16.58
C ASN A 132 -4.84 9.26 -17.79
N THR A 133 -4.16 9.23 -18.92
CA THR A 133 -4.63 8.62 -20.18
C THR A 133 -3.50 7.94 -20.91
N VAL A 134 -3.83 6.92 -21.70
CA VAL A 134 -2.88 6.24 -22.57
C VAL A 134 -2.97 6.89 -23.96
N ALA A 135 -1.97 7.71 -24.31
CA ALA A 135 -1.88 8.31 -25.63
C ALA A 135 -1.26 7.33 -26.65
N ASP A 136 -1.91 7.16 -27.80
CA ASP A 136 -1.47 6.22 -28.84
C ASP A 136 -0.13 6.62 -29.47
N GLU A 137 0.16 7.93 -29.54
CA GLU A 137 1.29 8.50 -30.26
C GLU A 137 2.63 8.48 -29.50
N THR A 138 2.59 8.36 -28.17
CA THR A 138 3.80 8.35 -27.36
C THR A 138 4.50 7.00 -27.38
N LYS A 139 5.83 7.01 -27.37
CA LYS A 139 6.61 5.76 -27.25
C LYS A 139 6.35 5.11 -25.89
N SER A 140 6.14 3.80 -25.89
CA SER A 140 5.98 3.05 -24.64
C SER A 140 7.32 2.91 -23.90
N ALA A 141 7.32 3.12 -22.60
CA ALA A 141 8.48 2.94 -21.75
C ALA A 141 8.77 1.44 -21.51
N PRO A 142 10.01 1.08 -21.20
CA PRO A 142 10.36 -0.31 -20.88
C PRO A 142 9.72 -0.81 -19.59
N ILE A 143 9.33 0.10 -18.68
CA ILE A 143 8.61 -0.21 -17.44
C ILE A 143 7.32 0.61 -17.41
N ILE A 144 6.19 -0.06 -17.24
CA ILE A 144 4.87 0.56 -17.22
C ILE A 144 4.12 0.08 -15.99
N LEU A 145 3.58 1.03 -15.20
CA LEU A 145 2.61 0.77 -14.15
C LEU A 145 1.27 1.35 -14.56
N ILE A 146 0.19 0.62 -14.33
CA ILE A 146 -1.13 1.03 -14.82
C ILE A 146 -2.24 0.56 -13.89
N GLN A 147 -3.25 1.38 -13.69
CA GLN A 147 -4.48 0.94 -13.04
C GLN A 147 -5.40 0.22 -14.03
N PRO A 148 -6.17 -0.80 -13.56
CA PRO A 148 -7.00 -1.65 -14.40
C PRO A 148 -7.94 -0.92 -15.38
N PRO A 149 -8.57 0.23 -15.03
CA PRO A 149 -9.45 0.93 -15.97
C PRO A 149 -8.79 1.41 -17.26
N LEU A 150 -7.46 1.57 -17.29
CA LEU A 150 -6.71 2.01 -18.47
C LEU A 150 -5.99 0.88 -19.20
N GLU A 151 -6.04 -0.34 -18.68
CA GLU A 151 -5.29 -1.47 -19.22
C GLU A 151 -5.71 -1.86 -20.64
N GLU A 152 -7.01 -1.85 -20.95
CA GLU A 152 -7.49 -2.13 -22.30
C GLU A 152 -6.89 -1.18 -23.34
N ALA A 153 -6.82 0.11 -23.02
CA ALA A 153 -6.19 1.11 -23.88
C ALA A 153 -4.67 0.84 -24.04
N LEU A 154 -4.00 0.42 -22.96
CA LEU A 154 -2.59 0.02 -23.03
C LEU A 154 -2.39 -1.21 -23.91
N MET A 155 -3.20 -2.23 -23.74
CA MET A 155 -3.11 -3.45 -24.54
C MET A 155 -3.29 -3.16 -26.03
N ARG A 156 -4.25 -2.33 -26.38
CA ARG A 156 -4.43 -1.85 -27.76
C ARG A 156 -3.17 -1.14 -28.26
N LYS A 157 -2.61 -0.24 -27.48
CA LYS A 157 -1.40 0.51 -27.83
C LYS A 157 -0.18 -0.42 -28.05
N LEU A 158 0.02 -1.40 -27.17
CA LEU A 158 1.19 -2.27 -27.22
C LEU A 158 1.10 -3.35 -28.31
N PHE A 159 -0.10 -3.88 -28.55
CA PHE A 159 -0.25 -5.10 -29.36
C PHE A 159 -1.05 -4.91 -30.64
N GLU A 160 -1.93 -3.92 -30.76
CA GLU A 160 -2.75 -3.71 -31.94
C GLU A 160 -2.22 -2.62 -32.88
N LEU A 161 -1.81 -1.48 -32.32
CA LEU A 161 -1.37 -0.33 -33.12
C LEU A 161 -0.01 -0.51 -33.80
N PRO A 162 1.01 -1.16 -33.21
CA PRO A 162 2.30 -1.27 -33.87
C PRO A 162 2.24 -2.16 -35.12
N PRO A 163 2.90 -1.76 -36.21
CA PRO A 163 2.97 -2.57 -37.42
C PRO A 163 3.62 -3.95 -37.20
N PRO A 164 3.30 -4.96 -38.00
CA PRO A 164 3.98 -6.25 -37.94
C PRO A 164 5.51 -6.10 -38.00
N GLY A 165 6.22 -6.75 -37.08
CA GLY A 165 7.68 -6.67 -36.95
C GLY A 165 8.23 -5.53 -36.12
N GLN A 166 7.39 -4.58 -35.64
CA GLN A 166 7.78 -3.50 -34.75
C GLN A 166 7.16 -3.63 -33.35
N LYS A 167 6.46 -4.72 -33.09
CA LYS A 167 5.83 -5.00 -31.79
C LYS A 167 6.91 -5.43 -30.79
N GLU A 168 7.03 -4.69 -29.71
CA GLU A 168 7.75 -5.14 -28.52
C GLU A 168 6.80 -5.94 -27.63
N LEU A 169 7.26 -7.08 -27.14
CA LEU A 169 6.49 -7.89 -26.22
C LEU A 169 6.66 -7.33 -24.80
N TYR A 170 5.59 -7.34 -24.04
CA TYR A 170 5.59 -6.98 -22.62
C TYR A 170 5.18 -8.18 -21.78
N MET A 171 5.85 -8.32 -20.63
CA MET A 171 5.60 -9.33 -19.62
C MET A 171 4.97 -8.67 -18.39
N HIS A 172 4.22 -9.41 -17.60
CA HIS A 172 3.78 -8.92 -16.30
C HIS A 172 4.99 -8.69 -15.39
N LEU A 173 5.08 -7.50 -14.80
CA LEU A 173 6.16 -7.13 -13.88
C LEU A 173 6.01 -7.85 -12.54
N PHE A 174 4.77 -8.03 -12.09
CA PHE A 174 4.40 -8.71 -10.86
C PHE A 174 3.83 -10.09 -11.23
N ASP A 175 4.71 -11.08 -11.20
CA ASP A 175 4.40 -12.46 -11.57
C ASP A 175 5.00 -13.40 -10.54
N GLU A 176 4.24 -14.40 -10.11
CA GLU A 176 4.71 -15.51 -9.30
C GLU A 176 4.30 -16.83 -9.97
N ASN A 177 5.29 -17.61 -10.38
CA ASN A 177 5.10 -18.90 -11.03
C ASN A 177 4.20 -18.85 -12.30
N GLY A 178 4.30 -17.76 -13.08
CA GLY A 178 3.53 -17.55 -14.31
C GLY A 178 2.10 -17.07 -14.06
N ARG A 179 1.81 -16.58 -12.86
CA ARG A 179 0.52 -15.97 -12.52
C ARG A 179 0.73 -14.53 -12.11
N GLU A 180 -0.05 -13.63 -12.70
CA GLU A 180 -0.08 -12.24 -12.31
C GLU A 180 -0.50 -12.11 -10.84
N ILE A 181 0.28 -11.34 -10.08
CA ILE A 181 -0.04 -10.98 -8.69
C ILE A 181 -0.72 -9.61 -8.71
N LYS A 182 -1.85 -9.52 -8.01
CA LYS A 182 -2.51 -8.23 -7.77
C LYS A 182 -1.76 -7.47 -6.71
N MET A 183 -1.36 -6.24 -7.06
CA MET A 183 -0.69 -5.32 -6.15
C MET A 183 -1.60 -4.13 -5.88
N GLU A 184 -1.57 -3.62 -4.65
CA GLU A 184 -2.36 -2.46 -4.24
C GLU A 184 -1.47 -1.33 -3.73
N LEU A 185 -1.66 -0.13 -4.25
CA LEU A 185 -0.99 1.08 -3.72
C LEU A 185 -1.52 1.43 -2.32
N ARG A 186 -2.81 1.22 -2.14
CA ARG A 186 -3.59 1.43 -0.92
C ARG A 186 -4.91 0.66 -1.05
N PRO A 187 -5.71 0.53 0.00
CA PRO A 187 -6.96 -0.22 -0.05
C PRO A 187 -7.82 0.18 -1.27
N GLU A 188 -8.22 -0.81 -2.05
CA GLU A 188 -9.08 -0.68 -3.25
C GLU A 188 -8.41 0.02 -4.46
N VAL A 189 -7.13 0.37 -4.40
CA VAL A 189 -6.40 0.98 -5.51
C VAL A 189 -5.39 -0.01 -6.07
N GLU A 190 -5.86 -0.85 -6.99
CA GLU A 190 -5.05 -1.86 -7.69
C GLU A 190 -4.11 -1.20 -8.69
N ILE A 191 -2.90 -1.73 -8.78
CA ILE A 191 -1.91 -1.36 -9.79
C ILE A 191 -1.36 -2.63 -10.45
N ARG A 192 -1.16 -2.59 -11.76
CA ARG A 192 -0.54 -3.64 -12.55
C ARG A 192 0.76 -3.15 -13.14
N GLY A 193 1.69 -4.05 -13.36
CA GLY A 193 2.99 -3.73 -13.92
C GLY A 193 3.28 -4.51 -15.19
N PHE A 194 3.88 -3.81 -16.15
CA PHE A 194 4.35 -4.41 -17.40
C PHE A 194 5.81 -4.02 -17.64
N VAL A 195 6.58 -4.93 -18.15
CA VAL A 195 7.99 -4.73 -18.49
C VAL A 195 8.26 -5.26 -19.88
N SER A 196 9.04 -4.54 -20.67
CA SER A 196 9.41 -5.01 -22.00
C SER A 196 10.19 -6.32 -21.90
N LYS A 197 9.92 -7.25 -22.82
CA LYS A 197 10.59 -8.56 -22.83
C LYS A 197 12.10 -8.42 -22.98
N SER A 198 12.56 -7.44 -23.70
CA SER A 198 14.00 -7.15 -23.86
C SER A 198 14.67 -6.80 -22.54
N LEU A 199 13.97 -6.06 -21.65
CA LEU A 199 14.45 -5.73 -20.32
C LEU A 199 14.35 -6.92 -19.37
N TRP A 200 13.23 -7.65 -19.41
CA TRP A 200 13.05 -8.89 -18.65
C TRP A 200 14.17 -9.89 -18.90
N ASP A 201 14.47 -10.16 -20.19
CA ASP A 201 15.51 -11.11 -20.57
C ASP A 201 16.91 -10.66 -20.10
N ARG A 202 17.16 -9.35 -20.03
CA ARG A 202 18.41 -8.80 -19.45
C ARG A 202 18.48 -9.03 -17.96
N HIS A 203 17.39 -8.76 -17.23
CA HIS A 203 17.31 -9.00 -15.79
C HIS A 203 17.56 -10.48 -15.45
N GLU A 204 16.91 -11.39 -16.16
CA GLU A 204 17.06 -12.83 -15.94
C GLU A 204 18.51 -13.31 -16.21
N ARG A 205 19.19 -12.75 -17.19
CA ARG A 205 20.61 -13.06 -17.46
C ARG A 205 21.52 -12.55 -16.34
N ALA A 206 21.33 -11.31 -15.91
CA ALA A 206 22.10 -10.74 -14.80
C ALA A 206 21.93 -11.57 -13.52
N LYS A 207 20.70 -11.96 -13.21
CA LYS A 207 20.39 -12.82 -12.06
C LYS A 207 20.98 -14.23 -12.16
N ALA A 208 21.09 -14.77 -13.37
CA ALA A 208 21.74 -16.06 -13.58
C ALA A 208 23.26 -16.00 -13.42
N GLU A 209 23.88 -14.86 -13.77
CA GLU A 209 25.34 -14.62 -13.60
C GLU A 209 25.70 -14.36 -12.13
N GLU A 210 24.80 -13.74 -11.35
CA GLU A 210 25.01 -13.51 -9.90
C GLU A 210 24.90 -14.77 -9.04
N LYS A 211 24.23 -15.83 -9.53
CA LYS A 211 24.21 -17.12 -8.84
C LYS A 211 25.46 -17.90 -9.20
N PRO A 212 26.58 -17.82 -8.43
CA PRO A 212 27.71 -18.72 -8.65
C PRO A 212 27.23 -20.14 -8.46
N ALA A 213 27.65 -21.00 -9.37
CA ALA A 213 27.39 -22.43 -9.31
C ALA A 213 27.71 -22.96 -7.91
N ALA A 214 26.66 -23.15 -7.11
CA ALA A 214 26.77 -23.91 -5.86
C ALA A 214 27.17 -25.33 -6.26
N LYS A 215 28.47 -25.60 -6.16
CA LYS A 215 29.07 -26.93 -6.20
C LYS A 215 29.09 -27.50 -4.80
#